data_ea5274069537cfa9db5a2e68a8da2831
#
_entry.id   ea5274069537cfa9db5a2e68a8da2831
#
_cell.length_a   1.000
_cell.length_b   1.000
_cell.length_c   1.000
_cell.angle_alpha   90.00
_cell.angle_beta   90.00
_cell.angle_gamma   90.00
#
_symmetry.space_group_name_H-M   'P 1'
#
loop_
_entity.id
_entity.type
_entity.pdbx_description
1 polymer ?
#
loop_
_entity_poly.entity_id
_entity_poly.type
_entity_poly.pdbx_seq_one_letter_code
_entity_poly.pdbx_strand_id
1 'polypeptide(L)'
;MTQDLTTHRLTQFASGGGCACKVPPGELERVLAGLGGSPGGSATGDLVVGLENGDDGAVVRIQDDRAVVVTADFFTPVVDDAYDWGRIAAANALSDVYAMGGDPVVAVNLLAWPRDRIPFELAAEVLRGGAAVCAEAGCHLAGGHSIDDPEPKYGLAVTGLADPDRLLRNDAGVAGTPLTLTKPLGLGVLNNRHKATGEVFPDAVATMTRLNRDASLAARQAGHVCATDVTGFGLLGHLYKLCRASGVSAVVDAAAVPYLDAARPSLAEGFVPGGSRRNLEWVRPHVSSSVSDEELLLLADAQTSGGLLVAGELPGHPVIGELVPRGDHAVTVR
;
A
#
# COMPACT_ATOMS: atom_id res chain seq x y z
N MET A 1 -24.30 -32.03 -3.73
CA MET A 1 -23.48 -31.72 -4.91
C MET A 1 -22.46 -30.69 -4.44
N THR A 2 -21.20 -31.06 -4.32
CA THR A 2 -20.12 -30.10 -4.08
C THR A 2 -20.02 -29.24 -5.34
N GLN A 3 -20.40 -27.95 -5.25
CA GLN A 3 -20.17 -27.00 -6.34
C GLN A 3 -18.65 -26.98 -6.62
N ASP A 4 -18.27 -27.04 -7.89
CA ASP A 4 -16.88 -26.88 -8.29
C ASP A 4 -16.49 -25.41 -8.13
N LEU A 5 -15.81 -25.12 -7.03
CA LEU A 5 -15.38 -23.75 -6.66
C LEU A 5 -14.28 -23.23 -7.57
N THR A 6 -13.60 -24.10 -8.32
CA THR A 6 -12.48 -23.74 -9.22
C THR A 6 -12.94 -23.00 -10.47
N THR A 7 -14.24 -22.99 -10.78
CA THR A 7 -14.80 -22.34 -11.97
C THR A 7 -14.96 -20.82 -11.82
N HIS A 8 -14.84 -20.28 -10.59
CA HIS A 8 -15.06 -18.86 -10.31
C HIS A 8 -13.74 -18.10 -10.30
N ARG A 9 -13.45 -17.38 -11.38
CA ARG A 9 -12.37 -16.41 -11.40
C ARG A 9 -12.81 -15.12 -10.69
N LEU A 10 -12.41 -14.93 -9.44
CA LEU A 10 -12.84 -13.81 -8.59
C LEU A 10 -12.53 -12.45 -9.21
N THR A 11 -11.40 -12.32 -9.90
CA THR A 11 -10.98 -11.08 -10.59
C THR A 11 -11.95 -10.64 -11.67
N GLN A 12 -12.78 -11.53 -12.23
CA GLN A 12 -13.77 -11.21 -13.27
C GLN A 12 -15.06 -10.59 -12.71
N PHE A 13 -15.27 -10.64 -11.39
CA PHE A 13 -16.44 -10.03 -10.73
C PHE A 13 -16.21 -8.58 -10.31
N ALA A 14 -15.06 -8.02 -10.62
CA ALA A 14 -14.69 -6.64 -10.31
C ALA A 14 -14.34 -5.87 -11.58
N SER A 15 -14.74 -4.60 -11.67
CA SER A 15 -14.39 -3.71 -12.80
C SER A 15 -12.90 -3.38 -12.84
N GLY A 16 -12.28 -3.24 -11.66
CA GLY A 16 -10.85 -3.00 -11.49
C GLY A 16 -10.14 -4.13 -10.76
N GLY A 17 -8.94 -3.89 -10.25
CA GLY A 17 -8.17 -4.85 -9.46
C GLY A 17 -7.33 -4.16 -8.38
N GLY A 18 -7.53 -4.57 -7.11
CA GLY A 18 -6.70 -4.16 -5.99
C GLY A 18 -6.61 -2.65 -5.75
N CYS A 19 -5.48 -2.22 -5.24
CA CYS A 19 -5.20 -0.82 -4.94
C CYS A 19 -5.17 0.09 -6.19
N ALA A 20 -5.09 -0.44 -7.41
CA ALA A 20 -5.23 0.32 -8.65
C ALA A 20 -6.64 0.93 -8.85
N CYS A 21 -7.64 0.53 -8.03
CA CYS A 21 -8.99 1.06 -8.03
C CYS A 21 -9.19 2.25 -7.07
N LYS A 22 -8.17 2.67 -6.34
CA LYS A 22 -8.25 3.86 -5.47
C LYS A 22 -8.69 5.07 -6.28
N VAL A 23 -9.46 5.96 -5.64
CA VAL A 23 -9.82 7.26 -6.24
C VAL A 23 -8.53 7.97 -6.63
N PRO A 24 -8.46 8.57 -7.84
CA PRO A 24 -7.25 9.27 -8.28
C PRO A 24 -6.79 10.30 -7.24
N PRO A 25 -5.47 10.40 -6.94
CA PRO A 25 -4.97 11.24 -5.85
C PRO A 25 -5.44 12.69 -5.95
N GLY A 26 -5.38 13.29 -7.13
CA GLY A 26 -5.82 14.68 -7.35
C GLY A 26 -7.33 14.89 -7.19
N GLU A 27 -8.16 13.85 -7.36
CA GLU A 27 -9.59 13.91 -7.07
C GLU A 27 -9.85 13.76 -5.58
N LEU A 28 -9.16 12.84 -4.93
CA LEU A 28 -9.24 12.65 -3.49
C LEU A 28 -8.82 13.91 -2.74
N GLU A 29 -7.72 14.56 -3.14
CA GLU A 29 -7.27 15.84 -2.56
C GLU A 29 -8.34 16.93 -2.65
N ARG A 30 -9.06 17.01 -3.78
CA ARG A 30 -10.17 18.00 -3.95
C ARG A 30 -11.35 17.70 -3.01
N VAL A 31 -11.67 16.42 -2.81
CA VAL A 31 -12.72 16.01 -1.86
C VAL A 31 -12.32 16.34 -0.43
N LEU A 32 -11.09 16.03 -0.05
CA LEU A 32 -10.57 16.29 1.31
C LEU A 32 -10.40 17.79 1.59
N ALA A 33 -10.02 18.59 0.60
CA ALA A 33 -9.92 20.06 0.74
C ALA A 33 -11.24 20.70 1.18
N GLY A 34 -12.39 20.09 0.82
CA GLY A 34 -13.72 20.53 1.23
C GLY A 34 -14.02 20.30 2.71
N LEU A 35 -13.23 19.48 3.40
CA LEU A 35 -13.41 19.23 4.84
C LEU A 35 -12.88 20.40 5.70
N GLY A 36 -12.17 21.40 5.09
CA GLY A 36 -11.54 22.52 5.81
C GLY A 36 -10.56 22.02 6.85
N GLY A 37 -9.34 22.50 6.95
CA GLY A 37 -8.27 21.97 7.80
C GLY A 37 -8.77 21.44 9.13
N SER A 38 -8.34 20.27 9.50
CA SER A 38 -8.83 19.38 10.57
C SER A 38 -10.07 19.90 11.34
N PRO A 39 -11.27 19.34 11.08
CA PRO A 39 -12.45 19.64 11.93
C PRO A 39 -12.29 19.12 13.37
N GLY A 40 -11.17 18.51 13.62
CA GLY A 40 -10.75 17.95 14.89
C GLY A 40 -9.39 18.46 15.31
N GLY A 41 -9.14 19.76 15.25
CA GLY A 41 -8.22 20.31 16.23
C GLY A 41 -8.74 19.80 17.57
N SER A 42 -8.23 18.63 18.00
CA SER A 42 -8.66 18.01 19.26
C SER A 42 -8.54 19.09 20.33
N ALA A 43 -9.63 19.40 20.98
CA ALA A 43 -9.59 20.25 22.18
C ALA A 43 -8.61 19.69 23.23
N THR A 44 -8.11 18.47 23.03
CA THR A 44 -7.18 17.74 23.90
C THR A 44 -5.73 17.72 23.39
N GLY A 45 -5.43 18.07 22.12
CA GLY A 45 -4.06 18.03 21.57
C GLY A 45 -3.49 16.64 21.36
N ASP A 46 -4.31 15.58 21.44
CA ASP A 46 -3.87 14.18 21.40
C ASP A 46 -3.73 13.59 19.99
N LEU A 47 -4.25 14.26 18.96
CA LEU A 47 -4.08 13.86 17.57
C LEU A 47 -2.65 14.16 17.12
N VAL A 48 -1.84 13.11 16.92
CA VAL A 48 -0.43 13.20 16.52
C VAL A 48 -0.27 13.20 15.00
N VAL A 49 -1.07 12.36 14.31
CA VAL A 49 -1.08 12.26 12.84
C VAL A 49 -2.53 12.25 12.38
N GLY A 50 -2.86 13.16 11.46
CA GLY A 50 -4.18 13.35 10.88
C GLY A 50 -4.16 13.28 9.35
N LEU A 51 -4.97 14.13 8.69
CA LEU A 51 -5.17 14.10 7.24
C LEU A 51 -4.12 14.90 6.46
N GLU A 52 -3.31 15.74 7.12
CA GLU A 52 -2.57 16.82 6.47
C GLU A 52 -1.44 16.32 5.56
N ASN A 53 -0.67 15.33 6.03
CA ASN A 53 0.57 14.88 5.38
C ASN A 53 0.37 13.62 4.52
N GLY A 54 -0.85 13.04 4.57
CA GLY A 54 -1.20 11.83 3.84
C GLY A 54 -0.39 10.61 4.29
N ASP A 55 -0.11 10.53 5.59
CA ASP A 55 0.45 9.35 6.25
C ASP A 55 -0.48 8.15 6.12
N ASP A 56 0.05 6.94 6.36
CA ASP A 56 -0.64 5.69 6.10
C ASP A 56 -1.71 5.36 7.14
N GLY A 57 -1.66 5.98 8.34
CA GLY A 57 -2.66 5.80 9.39
C GLY A 57 -2.85 7.03 10.26
N ALA A 58 -4.03 7.16 10.87
CA ALA A 58 -4.28 8.17 11.90
C ALA A 58 -3.68 7.74 13.24
N VAL A 59 -3.07 8.68 13.97
CA VAL A 59 -2.42 8.39 15.25
C VAL A 59 -2.93 9.31 16.34
N VAL A 60 -3.43 8.72 17.44
CA VAL A 60 -3.92 9.44 18.63
C VAL A 60 -3.12 8.99 19.85
N ARG A 61 -2.50 9.94 20.56
CA ARG A 61 -1.80 9.67 21.81
C ARG A 61 -2.85 9.34 22.90
N ILE A 62 -2.64 8.24 23.61
CA ILE A 62 -3.52 7.81 24.73
C ILE A 62 -2.81 7.85 26.09
N GLN A 63 -1.49 7.79 26.07
CA GLN A 63 -0.61 7.93 27.23
C GLN A 63 0.71 8.55 26.78
N ASP A 64 1.58 8.93 27.71
CA ASP A 64 2.87 9.58 27.41
C ASP A 64 3.70 8.76 26.42
N ASP A 65 3.75 7.43 26.59
CA ASP A 65 4.53 6.48 25.83
C ASP A 65 3.71 5.62 24.83
N ARG A 66 2.40 5.91 24.67
CA ARG A 66 1.50 5.10 23.85
C ARG A 66 0.55 5.93 23.01
N ALA A 67 0.47 5.52 21.75
CA ALA A 67 -0.51 6.01 20.80
C ALA A 67 -1.24 4.84 20.12
N VAL A 68 -2.48 5.08 19.76
CA VAL A 68 -3.27 4.19 18.90
C VAL A 68 -3.08 4.60 17.47
N VAL A 69 -2.75 3.63 16.61
CA VAL A 69 -2.76 3.77 15.15
C VAL A 69 -4.03 3.13 14.61
N VAL A 70 -4.78 3.85 13.78
CA VAL A 70 -6.03 3.36 13.18
C VAL A 70 -5.98 3.52 11.68
N THR A 71 -6.30 2.45 10.96
CA THR A 71 -6.42 2.44 9.50
C THR A 71 -7.54 1.53 9.04
N ALA A 72 -7.96 1.67 7.78
CA ALA A 72 -8.85 0.73 7.11
C ALA A 72 -8.50 0.66 5.63
N ASP A 73 -8.21 -0.53 5.13
CA ASP A 73 -7.97 -0.75 3.71
C ASP A 73 -8.71 -2.01 3.21
N PHE A 74 -9.38 -1.88 2.08
CA PHE A 74 -10.12 -2.96 1.43
C PHE A 74 -10.14 -2.74 -0.08
N PHE A 75 -10.19 -3.82 -0.84
CA PHE A 75 -10.16 -3.75 -2.29
C PHE A 75 -10.78 -5.00 -2.96
N THR A 76 -10.99 -4.89 -4.26
CA THR A 76 -11.50 -5.95 -5.12
C THR A 76 -10.43 -7.02 -5.40
N PRO A 77 -10.79 -8.26 -5.79
CA PRO A 77 -9.82 -9.34 -6.02
C PRO A 77 -8.70 -8.97 -6.98
N VAL A 78 -7.48 -9.32 -6.61
CA VAL A 78 -6.25 -9.19 -7.43
C VAL A 78 -5.76 -10.55 -7.93
N VAL A 79 -6.21 -11.64 -7.30
CA VAL A 79 -5.97 -13.03 -7.69
C VAL A 79 -7.29 -13.80 -7.65
N ASP A 80 -7.36 -14.92 -8.37
CA ASP A 80 -8.58 -15.74 -8.45
C ASP A 80 -8.69 -16.73 -7.29
N ASP A 81 -7.58 -17.11 -6.65
CA ASP A 81 -7.58 -17.92 -5.43
C ASP A 81 -8.12 -17.09 -4.26
N ALA A 82 -9.23 -17.56 -3.67
CA ALA A 82 -9.94 -16.85 -2.61
C ALA A 82 -9.11 -16.75 -1.31
N TYR A 83 -8.40 -17.82 -0.95
CA TYR A 83 -7.55 -17.83 0.24
C TYR A 83 -6.37 -16.88 0.11
N ASP A 84 -5.71 -16.87 -1.05
CA ASP A 84 -4.60 -15.95 -1.32
C ASP A 84 -5.07 -14.48 -1.40
N TRP A 85 -6.24 -14.22 -2.01
CA TRP A 85 -6.80 -12.86 -1.95
C TRP A 85 -7.03 -12.40 -0.51
N GLY A 86 -7.58 -13.28 0.34
CA GLY A 86 -7.75 -12.99 1.76
C GLY A 86 -6.43 -12.66 2.47
N ARG A 87 -5.37 -13.44 2.20
CA ARG A 87 -4.02 -13.21 2.73
C ARG A 87 -3.46 -11.86 2.27
N ILE A 88 -3.57 -11.56 0.99
CA ILE A 88 -3.06 -10.31 0.40
C ILE A 88 -3.78 -9.10 1.00
N ALA A 89 -5.11 -9.18 1.14
CA ALA A 89 -5.90 -8.08 1.69
C ALA A 89 -5.56 -7.80 3.16
N ALA A 90 -5.36 -8.85 3.96
CA ALA A 90 -4.94 -8.69 5.35
C ALA A 90 -3.51 -8.13 5.46
N ALA A 91 -2.55 -8.66 4.68
CA ALA A 91 -1.18 -8.15 4.67
C ALA A 91 -1.11 -6.66 4.28
N ASN A 92 -1.93 -6.26 3.31
CA ASN A 92 -2.04 -4.86 2.87
C ASN A 92 -2.61 -3.95 3.97
N ALA A 93 -3.70 -4.34 4.62
CA ALA A 93 -4.30 -3.52 5.67
C ALA A 93 -3.44 -3.41 6.94
N LEU A 94 -2.70 -4.46 7.27
CA LEU A 94 -1.72 -4.45 8.39
C LEU A 94 -0.50 -3.58 8.07
N SER A 95 -0.20 -3.37 6.78
CA SER A 95 0.99 -2.64 6.33
C SER A 95 1.00 -1.19 6.79
N ASP A 96 -0.14 -0.51 6.79
CA ASP A 96 -0.25 0.87 7.24
C ASP A 96 0.24 1.05 8.69
N VAL A 97 -0.12 0.09 9.57
CA VAL A 97 0.34 0.12 10.97
C VAL A 97 1.85 -0.04 11.04
N TYR A 98 2.43 -0.94 10.23
CA TYR A 98 3.88 -1.11 10.16
C TYR A 98 4.57 0.10 9.55
N ALA A 99 3.98 0.73 8.53
CA ALA A 99 4.52 1.95 7.91
C ALA A 99 4.56 3.13 8.88
N MET A 100 3.62 3.17 9.85
CA MET A 100 3.61 4.15 10.94
C MET A 100 4.56 3.81 12.10
N GLY A 101 5.29 2.68 12.02
CA GLY A 101 6.17 2.22 13.09
C GLY A 101 5.43 1.58 14.28
N GLY A 102 4.18 1.17 14.07
CA GLY A 102 3.35 0.50 15.07
C GLY A 102 3.36 -1.02 14.98
N ASP A 103 2.73 -1.65 15.95
CA ASP A 103 2.47 -3.09 16.00
C ASP A 103 0.95 -3.33 16.00
N PRO A 104 0.37 -4.07 15.01
CA PRO A 104 -1.05 -4.36 14.96
C PRO A 104 -1.51 -5.17 16.19
N VAL A 105 -2.66 -4.83 16.75
CA VAL A 105 -3.20 -5.49 17.96
C VAL A 105 -4.52 -6.19 17.67
N VAL A 106 -5.44 -5.50 17.00
CA VAL A 106 -6.75 -6.04 16.67
C VAL A 106 -7.21 -5.53 15.30
N ALA A 107 -7.88 -6.41 14.56
CA ALA A 107 -8.50 -6.10 13.29
C ALA A 107 -9.95 -6.59 13.24
N VAL A 108 -10.77 -5.95 12.41
CA VAL A 108 -12.12 -6.40 12.08
C VAL A 108 -12.27 -6.49 10.57
N ASN A 109 -13.02 -7.51 10.11
CA ASN A 109 -13.27 -7.76 8.70
C ASN A 109 -14.18 -6.69 8.07
N LEU A 110 -13.87 -6.29 6.85
CA LEU A 110 -14.72 -5.52 5.97
C LEU A 110 -14.99 -6.37 4.72
N LEU A 111 -16.22 -6.87 4.57
CA LEU A 111 -16.59 -7.78 3.49
C LEU A 111 -17.79 -7.24 2.71
N ALA A 112 -17.62 -7.03 1.41
CA ALA A 112 -18.67 -6.83 0.45
C ALA A 112 -18.75 -8.07 -0.45
N TRP A 113 -19.94 -8.69 -0.60
CA TRP A 113 -20.07 -9.98 -1.29
C TRP A 113 -21.29 -10.05 -2.17
N PRO A 114 -21.15 -10.42 -3.46
CA PRO A 114 -22.29 -10.60 -4.37
C PRO A 114 -22.92 -11.98 -4.16
N ARG A 115 -23.76 -12.12 -3.13
CA ARG A 115 -24.29 -13.37 -2.61
C ARG A 115 -25.03 -14.23 -3.64
N ASP A 116 -25.63 -13.58 -4.65
CA ASP A 116 -26.40 -14.27 -5.69
C ASP A 116 -25.53 -14.72 -6.88
N ARG A 117 -24.24 -14.38 -6.89
CA ARG A 117 -23.29 -14.60 -8.00
C ARG A 117 -22.07 -15.43 -7.63
N ILE A 118 -21.64 -15.37 -6.39
CA ILE A 118 -20.44 -16.05 -5.90
C ILE A 118 -20.80 -16.86 -4.65
N PRO A 119 -20.48 -18.18 -4.59
CA PRO A 119 -20.77 -19.03 -3.44
C PRO A 119 -20.15 -18.50 -2.14
N PHE A 120 -20.86 -18.63 -1.01
CA PHE A 120 -20.37 -18.21 0.31
C PHE A 120 -19.16 -19.01 0.80
N GLU A 121 -18.97 -20.20 0.28
CA GLU A 121 -17.79 -21.02 0.55
C GLU A 121 -16.50 -20.31 0.14
N LEU A 122 -16.52 -19.55 -0.96
CA LEU A 122 -15.37 -18.71 -1.36
C LEU A 122 -15.19 -17.52 -0.43
N ALA A 123 -16.27 -16.90 0.09
CA ALA A 123 -16.15 -15.88 1.13
C ALA A 123 -15.49 -16.44 2.40
N ALA A 124 -15.85 -17.68 2.80
CA ALA A 124 -15.22 -18.35 3.93
C ALA A 124 -13.71 -18.57 3.71
N GLU A 125 -13.30 -18.93 2.47
CA GLU A 125 -11.88 -19.06 2.12
C GLU A 125 -11.13 -17.71 2.24
N VAL A 126 -11.73 -16.62 1.76
CA VAL A 126 -11.18 -15.26 1.87
C VAL A 126 -10.96 -14.90 3.35
N LEU A 127 -11.99 -15.09 4.20
CA LEU A 127 -11.89 -14.82 5.62
C LEU A 127 -10.83 -15.70 6.32
N ARG A 128 -10.71 -16.96 5.91
CA ARG A 128 -9.69 -17.88 6.41
C ARG A 128 -8.28 -17.43 6.05
N GLY A 129 -8.07 -16.94 4.81
CA GLY A 129 -6.81 -16.34 4.38
C GLY A 129 -6.44 -15.12 5.21
N GLY A 130 -7.40 -14.21 5.42
CA GLY A 130 -7.20 -13.03 6.28
C GLY A 130 -6.85 -13.41 7.73
N ALA A 131 -7.56 -14.38 8.28
CA ALA A 131 -7.30 -14.87 9.64
C ALA A 131 -5.89 -15.48 9.80
N ALA A 132 -5.40 -16.19 8.79
CA ALA A 132 -4.06 -16.78 8.82
C ALA A 132 -2.97 -15.70 8.89
N VAL A 133 -3.09 -14.62 8.11
CA VAL A 133 -2.12 -13.52 8.14
C VAL A 133 -2.22 -12.70 9.42
N CYS A 134 -3.43 -12.45 9.94
CA CYS A 134 -3.59 -11.82 11.25
C CYS A 134 -2.91 -12.64 12.36
N ALA A 135 -3.05 -13.97 12.34
CA ALA A 135 -2.39 -14.86 13.30
C ALA A 135 -0.86 -14.80 13.17
N GLU A 136 -0.31 -14.78 11.94
CA GLU A 136 1.12 -14.59 11.68
C GLU A 136 1.64 -13.25 12.23
N ALA A 137 0.83 -12.20 12.08
CA ALA A 137 1.13 -10.86 12.58
C ALA A 137 1.03 -10.74 14.12
N GLY A 138 0.43 -11.72 14.80
CA GLY A 138 0.07 -11.62 16.22
C GLY A 138 -1.10 -10.67 16.48
N CYS A 139 -1.88 -10.36 15.45
CA CYS A 139 -3.04 -9.46 15.49
C CYS A 139 -4.33 -10.26 15.71
N HIS A 140 -5.14 -9.88 16.69
CA HIS A 140 -6.44 -10.52 16.92
C HIS A 140 -7.44 -10.13 15.84
N LEU A 141 -8.02 -11.11 15.15
CA LEU A 141 -9.14 -10.86 14.24
C LEU A 141 -10.48 -11.06 15.01
N ALA A 142 -11.24 -9.99 15.19
CA ALA A 142 -12.37 -9.94 16.11
C ALA A 142 -13.62 -9.37 15.44
N GLY A 143 -14.34 -10.21 14.69
CA GLY A 143 -15.60 -9.82 14.05
C GLY A 143 -15.44 -8.99 12.78
N GLY A 144 -16.37 -8.05 12.54
CA GLY A 144 -16.36 -7.19 11.36
C GLY A 144 -17.75 -6.82 10.88
N HIS A 145 -17.83 -6.32 9.64
CA HIS A 145 -19.06 -5.94 8.97
C HIS A 145 -19.12 -6.54 7.56
N SER A 146 -20.32 -6.91 7.13
CA SER A 146 -20.54 -7.44 5.78
C SER A 146 -21.76 -6.81 5.13
N ILE A 147 -21.68 -6.57 3.82
CA ILE A 147 -22.76 -6.03 2.99
C ILE A 147 -22.94 -6.88 1.73
N ASP A 148 -24.16 -6.89 1.19
CA ASP A 148 -24.43 -7.38 -0.16
C ASP A 148 -24.04 -6.30 -1.18
N ASP A 149 -23.13 -6.62 -2.11
CA ASP A 149 -22.59 -5.67 -3.09
C ASP A 149 -22.33 -6.41 -4.41
N PRO A 150 -22.62 -5.84 -5.57
CA PRO A 150 -22.41 -6.50 -6.87
C PRO A 150 -20.94 -6.83 -7.17
N GLU A 151 -19.98 -6.20 -6.50
CA GLU A 151 -18.55 -6.48 -6.63
C GLU A 151 -17.96 -6.98 -5.30
N PRO A 152 -17.25 -8.12 -5.28
CA PRO A 152 -16.62 -8.59 -4.06
C PRO A 152 -15.51 -7.63 -3.63
N LYS A 153 -15.49 -7.25 -2.35
CA LYS A 153 -14.44 -6.46 -1.72
C LYS A 153 -14.11 -7.06 -0.36
N TYR A 154 -12.84 -7.10 -0.03
CA TYR A 154 -12.38 -7.58 1.27
C TYR A 154 -11.19 -6.78 1.75
N GLY A 155 -11.11 -6.60 3.03
CA GLY A 155 -10.02 -5.99 3.76
C GLY A 155 -10.31 -5.92 5.24
N LEU A 156 -9.52 -5.12 5.94
CA LEU A 156 -9.61 -4.99 7.38
C LEU A 156 -9.64 -3.51 7.80
N ALA A 157 -10.33 -3.22 8.90
CA ALA A 157 -10.01 -2.08 9.72
C ALA A 157 -9.08 -2.56 10.85
N VAL A 158 -7.93 -1.92 10.98
CA VAL A 158 -6.85 -2.35 11.88
C VAL A 158 -6.59 -1.27 12.93
N THR A 159 -6.43 -1.73 14.17
CA THR A 159 -5.94 -0.91 15.27
C THR A 159 -4.61 -1.46 15.76
N GLY A 160 -3.60 -0.60 15.82
CA GLY A 160 -2.28 -0.91 16.33
C GLY A 160 -1.89 0.00 17.49
N LEU A 161 -0.75 -0.30 18.09
CA LEU A 161 -0.10 0.52 19.10
C LEU A 161 1.26 0.96 18.61
N ALA A 162 1.63 2.20 18.91
CA ALA A 162 2.96 2.76 18.62
C ALA A 162 3.44 3.64 19.78
N ASP A 163 4.76 3.87 19.80
CA ASP A 163 5.36 4.92 20.61
C ASP A 163 5.20 6.26 19.85
N PRO A 164 4.47 7.23 20.36
CA PRO A 164 4.19 8.49 19.68
C PRO A 164 5.45 9.32 19.36
N ASP A 165 6.55 9.09 20.09
CA ASP A 165 7.81 9.81 19.90
C ASP A 165 8.77 9.05 18.95
N ARG A 166 8.36 7.87 18.45
CA ARG A 166 9.15 7.00 17.55
C ARG A 166 8.38 6.54 16.31
N LEU A 167 7.43 7.35 15.87
CA LEU A 167 6.66 7.08 14.65
C LEU A 167 7.55 7.17 13.41
N LEU A 168 7.18 6.41 12.38
CA LEU A 168 7.65 6.62 11.01
C LEU A 168 6.62 7.53 10.32
N ARG A 169 7.03 8.66 9.75
CA ARG A 169 6.12 9.68 9.22
C ARG A 169 6.54 10.19 7.86
N ASN A 170 5.58 10.58 7.04
CA ASN A 170 5.83 11.18 5.73
C ASN A 170 6.54 12.55 5.79
N ASP A 171 6.36 13.28 6.85
CA ASP A 171 6.90 14.65 7.03
C ASP A 171 8.25 14.72 7.74
N ALA A 172 8.86 13.57 8.02
CA ALA A 172 10.12 13.49 8.76
C ALA A 172 11.37 13.24 7.89
N GLY A 173 11.25 13.36 6.56
CA GLY A 173 12.36 13.16 5.63
C GLY A 173 13.38 14.28 5.69
N VAL A 174 14.68 13.93 5.72
CA VAL A 174 15.80 14.86 5.79
C VAL A 174 16.71 14.70 4.57
N ALA A 175 17.11 15.82 3.95
CA ALA A 175 18.04 15.80 2.81
C ALA A 175 19.38 15.15 3.19
N GLY A 176 19.93 14.35 2.28
CA GLY A 176 21.14 13.55 2.48
C GLY A 176 20.85 12.15 3.02
N THR A 177 19.57 11.79 3.23
CA THR A 177 19.20 10.45 3.69
C THR A 177 18.97 9.52 2.49
N PRO A 178 19.59 8.31 2.46
CA PRO A 178 19.33 7.32 1.42
C PRO A 178 17.88 6.81 1.48
N LEU A 179 17.38 6.33 0.35
CA LEU A 179 16.03 5.75 0.21
C LEU A 179 16.15 4.25 -0.03
N THR A 180 15.59 3.44 0.85
CA THR A 180 15.55 1.98 0.73
C THR A 180 14.15 1.49 0.39
N LEU A 181 14.04 0.55 -0.56
CA LEU A 181 12.79 -0.12 -0.94
C LEU A 181 12.82 -1.59 -0.51
N THR A 182 11.79 -2.07 0.21
CA THR A 182 11.85 -3.38 0.87
C THR A 182 11.19 -4.54 0.11
N LYS A 183 10.42 -4.25 -0.94
CA LYS A 183 9.86 -5.25 -1.87
C LYS A 183 10.01 -4.79 -3.32
N PRO A 184 10.12 -5.73 -4.28
CA PRO A 184 10.17 -5.37 -5.70
C PRO A 184 8.85 -4.79 -6.19
N LEU A 185 8.90 -3.98 -7.26
CA LEU A 185 7.75 -3.42 -7.97
C LEU A 185 7.25 -4.35 -9.09
N GLY A 186 6.12 -3.98 -9.71
CA GLY A 186 5.51 -4.65 -10.85
C GLY A 186 4.24 -5.43 -10.51
N LEU A 187 3.76 -5.35 -9.27
CA LEU A 187 2.57 -6.08 -8.82
C LEU A 187 1.31 -5.68 -9.59
N GLY A 188 1.13 -4.40 -9.90
CA GLY A 188 -0.02 -3.93 -10.66
C GLY A 188 -0.06 -4.49 -12.08
N VAL A 189 1.07 -4.46 -12.77
CA VAL A 189 1.23 -5.03 -14.12
C VAL A 189 0.92 -6.53 -14.11
N LEU A 190 1.45 -7.28 -13.14
CA LEU A 190 1.24 -8.73 -13.03
C LEU A 190 -0.20 -9.08 -12.66
N ASN A 191 -0.82 -8.33 -11.73
CA ASN A 191 -2.23 -8.49 -11.39
C ASN A 191 -3.16 -8.19 -12.60
N ASN A 192 -2.79 -7.20 -13.42
CA ASN A 192 -3.53 -6.89 -14.65
C ASN A 192 -3.41 -8.04 -15.67
N ARG A 193 -2.21 -8.60 -15.86
CA ARG A 193 -1.98 -9.77 -16.72
C ARG A 193 -2.74 -10.99 -16.18
N HIS A 194 -2.65 -11.29 -14.89
CA HIS A 194 -3.42 -12.37 -14.25
C HIS A 194 -4.92 -12.22 -14.52
N LYS A 195 -5.48 -11.03 -14.29
CA LYS A 195 -6.90 -10.77 -14.55
C LYS A 195 -7.28 -11.02 -16.00
N ALA A 196 -6.46 -10.60 -16.96
CA ALA A 196 -6.73 -10.75 -18.39
C ALA A 196 -6.61 -12.19 -18.87
N THR A 197 -5.59 -12.93 -18.40
CA THR A 197 -5.19 -14.23 -18.96
C THR A 197 -5.51 -15.43 -18.07
N GLY A 198 -5.56 -15.24 -16.74
CA GLY A 198 -5.59 -16.31 -15.76
C GLY A 198 -4.21 -16.86 -15.40
N GLU A 199 -3.14 -16.30 -15.98
CA GLU A 199 -1.76 -16.69 -15.64
C GLU A 199 -1.45 -16.37 -14.18
N VAL A 200 -0.91 -17.33 -13.44
CA VAL A 200 -0.58 -17.17 -12.02
C VAL A 200 0.90 -16.83 -11.87
N PHE A 201 1.19 -15.84 -11.03
CA PHE A 201 2.55 -15.39 -10.71
C PHE A 201 2.85 -15.68 -9.22
N PRO A 202 3.40 -16.85 -8.87
CA PRO A 202 3.64 -17.24 -7.48
C PRO A 202 4.50 -16.23 -6.70
N ASP A 203 5.52 -15.65 -7.35
CA ASP A 203 6.40 -14.66 -6.72
C ASP A 203 5.67 -13.34 -6.41
N ALA A 204 4.70 -12.96 -7.24
CA ALA A 204 3.83 -11.81 -6.95
C ALA A 204 2.93 -12.09 -5.74
N VAL A 205 2.31 -13.27 -5.67
CA VAL A 205 1.50 -13.70 -4.52
C VAL A 205 2.36 -13.73 -3.25
N ALA A 206 3.54 -14.36 -3.30
CA ALA A 206 4.47 -14.41 -2.17
C ALA A 206 4.91 -13.01 -1.70
N THR A 207 5.15 -12.09 -2.64
CA THR A 207 5.50 -10.70 -2.35
C THR A 207 4.34 -9.96 -1.67
N MET A 208 3.11 -10.10 -2.19
CA MET A 208 1.92 -9.44 -1.64
C MET A 208 1.50 -9.98 -0.27
N THR A 209 1.72 -11.27 0.00
CA THR A 209 1.36 -11.90 1.28
C THR A 209 2.40 -11.70 2.38
N ARG A 210 3.62 -11.27 2.03
CA ARG A 210 4.68 -11.02 3.02
C ARG A 210 4.39 -9.76 3.83
N LEU A 211 4.41 -9.87 5.16
CA LEU A 211 4.25 -8.74 6.07
C LEU A 211 5.41 -7.75 5.98
N ASN A 212 5.13 -6.47 6.17
CA ASN A 212 6.13 -5.41 6.28
C ASN A 212 6.70 -5.27 7.71
N ARG A 213 6.34 -6.20 8.63
CA ARG A 213 6.73 -6.20 10.04
C ARG A 213 8.24 -6.11 10.24
N ASP A 214 9.00 -6.99 9.59
CA ASP A 214 10.44 -7.09 9.82
C ASP A 214 11.18 -5.83 9.30
N ALA A 215 10.73 -5.27 8.18
CA ALA A 215 11.25 -4.02 7.64
C ALA A 215 10.93 -2.82 8.57
N SER A 216 9.72 -2.74 9.10
CA SER A 216 9.34 -1.73 10.09
C SER A 216 10.16 -1.84 11.37
N LEU A 217 10.33 -3.05 11.89
CA LEU A 217 11.15 -3.30 13.07
C LEU A 217 12.61 -2.89 12.85
N ALA A 218 13.19 -3.26 11.70
CA ALA A 218 14.55 -2.86 11.33
C ALA A 218 14.69 -1.34 11.23
N ALA A 219 13.72 -0.64 10.60
CA ALA A 219 13.71 0.82 10.51
C ALA A 219 13.68 1.48 11.90
N ARG A 220 12.79 1.03 12.78
CA ARG A 220 12.70 1.53 14.17
C ARG A 220 13.97 1.26 14.97
N GLN A 221 14.58 0.07 14.83
CA GLN A 221 15.82 -0.28 15.52
C GLN A 221 17.01 0.54 15.03
N ALA A 222 17.06 0.89 13.74
CA ALA A 222 18.06 1.78 13.17
C ALA A 222 17.83 3.26 13.52
N GLY A 223 16.72 3.59 14.19
CA GLY A 223 16.38 4.98 14.55
C GLY A 223 15.87 5.82 13.38
N HIS A 224 15.41 5.19 12.29
CA HIS A 224 14.77 5.91 11.21
C HIS A 224 13.41 6.46 11.66
N VAL A 225 12.99 7.57 11.08
CA VAL A 225 11.80 8.32 11.48
C VAL A 225 10.87 8.63 10.30
N CYS A 226 11.25 8.25 9.08
CA CYS A 226 10.50 8.56 7.88
C CYS A 226 10.34 7.30 7.00
N ALA A 227 9.10 6.92 6.76
CA ALA A 227 8.74 5.83 5.86
C ALA A 227 7.28 5.98 5.40
N THR A 228 6.94 5.28 4.33
CA THR A 228 5.58 4.99 3.85
C THR A 228 5.56 3.62 3.22
N ASP A 229 4.41 2.98 3.10
CA ASP A 229 4.30 1.80 2.25
C ASP A 229 4.01 2.20 0.79
N VAL A 230 4.48 1.38 -0.14
CA VAL A 230 4.30 1.65 -1.58
C VAL A 230 3.12 0.84 -2.07
N THR A 231 1.96 1.49 -2.22
CA THR A 231 0.72 0.86 -2.62
C THR A 231 0.09 1.50 -3.86
N GLY A 232 -1.16 1.88 -3.83
CA GLY A 232 -1.97 2.24 -4.98
C GLY A 232 -1.47 3.41 -5.83
N PHE A 233 -0.63 4.29 -5.29
CA PHE A 233 -0.07 5.44 -6.04
C PHE A 233 1.27 5.15 -6.71
N GLY A 234 1.81 3.93 -6.52
CA GLY A 234 3.11 3.53 -7.03
C GLY A 234 4.27 4.23 -6.30
N LEU A 235 5.50 3.82 -6.59
CA LEU A 235 6.68 4.40 -5.96
C LEU A 235 6.75 5.92 -6.15
N LEU A 236 6.56 6.41 -7.38
CA LEU A 236 6.64 7.85 -7.67
C LEU A 236 5.59 8.65 -6.93
N GLY A 237 4.36 8.15 -6.82
CA GLY A 237 3.28 8.85 -6.13
C GLY A 237 3.48 8.94 -4.63
N HIS A 238 3.90 7.83 -3.98
CA HIS A 238 4.20 7.82 -2.54
C HIS A 238 5.43 8.66 -2.22
N LEU A 239 6.50 8.56 -3.03
CA LEU A 239 7.70 9.39 -2.85
C LEU A 239 7.39 10.89 -3.06
N TYR A 240 6.56 11.25 -4.03
CA TYR A 240 6.12 12.63 -4.20
C TYR A 240 5.39 13.17 -2.97
N LYS A 241 4.48 12.39 -2.38
CA LYS A 241 3.78 12.78 -1.13
C LYS A 241 4.76 12.97 0.01
N LEU A 242 5.68 12.04 0.21
CA LEU A 242 6.74 12.11 1.23
C LEU A 242 7.62 13.35 1.04
N CYS A 243 8.10 13.62 -0.17
CA CYS A 243 8.90 14.80 -0.49
C CYS A 243 8.15 16.10 -0.21
N ARG A 244 6.86 16.14 -0.56
CA ARG A 244 5.99 17.31 -0.33
C ARG A 244 5.81 17.56 1.17
N ALA A 245 5.49 16.53 1.93
CA ALA A 245 5.27 16.61 3.38
C ALA A 245 6.53 17.01 4.13
N SER A 246 7.68 16.45 3.74
CA SER A 246 8.99 16.72 4.36
C SER A 246 9.66 18.02 3.88
N GLY A 247 9.15 18.68 2.84
CA GLY A 247 9.77 19.89 2.29
C GLY A 247 11.11 19.64 1.57
N VAL A 248 11.35 18.43 1.08
CA VAL A 248 12.57 17.99 0.38
C VAL A 248 12.26 17.57 -1.07
N SER A 249 13.29 17.18 -1.80
CA SER A 249 13.21 16.47 -3.08
C SER A 249 13.90 15.11 -2.99
N ALA A 250 13.74 14.26 -4.00
CA ALA A 250 14.41 12.97 -4.08
C ALA A 250 15.09 12.76 -5.44
N VAL A 251 16.18 12.00 -5.44
CA VAL A 251 16.80 11.44 -6.64
C VAL A 251 16.67 9.93 -6.58
N VAL A 252 16.08 9.33 -7.63
CA VAL A 252 15.91 7.88 -7.77
C VAL A 252 16.82 7.39 -8.87
N ASP A 253 17.61 6.36 -8.58
CA ASP A 253 18.35 5.57 -9.55
C ASP A 253 17.44 4.44 -10.04
N ALA A 254 16.89 4.58 -11.24
CA ALA A 254 15.97 3.60 -11.83
C ALA A 254 16.62 2.21 -11.98
N ALA A 255 17.94 2.15 -12.21
CA ALA A 255 18.66 0.88 -12.34
C ALA A 255 18.77 0.13 -10.99
N ALA A 256 18.68 0.83 -9.86
CA ALA A 256 18.71 0.23 -8.54
C ALA A 256 17.33 -0.25 -8.04
N VAL A 257 16.25 0.13 -8.72
CA VAL A 257 14.89 -0.28 -8.32
C VAL A 257 14.65 -1.75 -8.68
N PRO A 258 14.32 -2.61 -7.69
CA PRO A 258 14.04 -4.01 -7.96
C PRO A 258 12.65 -4.20 -8.56
N TYR A 259 12.53 -5.09 -9.54
CA TYR A 259 11.27 -5.52 -10.15
C TYR A 259 11.11 -7.02 -10.07
N LEU A 260 9.87 -7.50 -10.03
CA LEU A 260 9.55 -8.90 -10.28
C LEU A 260 9.89 -9.24 -11.75
N ASP A 261 10.49 -10.40 -11.98
CA ASP A 261 11.07 -10.78 -13.29
C ASP A 261 10.07 -10.66 -14.46
N ALA A 262 8.80 -11.04 -14.22
CA ALA A 262 7.76 -10.98 -15.24
C ALA A 262 7.16 -9.57 -15.46
N ALA A 263 7.52 -8.54 -14.67
CA ALA A 263 6.90 -7.22 -14.74
C ALA A 263 7.22 -6.50 -16.06
N ARG A 264 8.51 -6.41 -16.43
CA ARG A 264 8.95 -5.75 -17.67
C ARG A 264 8.40 -6.43 -18.95
N PRO A 265 8.49 -7.78 -19.09
CA PRO A 265 7.84 -8.47 -20.20
C PRO A 265 6.33 -8.22 -20.27
N SER A 266 5.63 -8.28 -19.14
CA SER A 266 4.18 -8.04 -19.11
C SER A 266 3.82 -6.61 -19.51
N LEU A 267 4.60 -5.62 -19.09
CA LEU A 267 4.42 -4.23 -19.54
C LEU A 267 4.59 -4.11 -21.06
N ALA A 268 5.64 -4.72 -21.62
CA ALA A 268 5.92 -4.70 -23.07
C ALA A 268 4.82 -5.38 -23.90
N GLU A 269 4.11 -6.37 -23.31
CA GLU A 269 2.93 -7.00 -23.90
C GLU A 269 1.65 -6.15 -23.73
N GLY A 270 1.72 -5.00 -23.05
CA GLY A 270 0.62 -4.03 -22.90
C GLY A 270 -0.25 -4.21 -21.66
N PHE A 271 0.12 -5.09 -20.72
CA PHE A 271 -0.61 -5.28 -19.45
C PHE A 271 -0.32 -4.13 -18.48
N VAL A 272 -1.08 -3.04 -18.61
CA VAL A 272 -0.92 -1.84 -17.78
C VAL A 272 -2.23 -1.50 -17.08
N PRO A 273 -2.28 -1.48 -15.74
CA PRO A 273 -3.47 -1.03 -15.02
C PRO A 273 -3.82 0.42 -15.36
N GLY A 274 -5.11 0.71 -15.47
CA GLY A 274 -5.56 2.10 -15.65
C GLY A 274 -5.13 3.01 -14.50
N GLY A 275 -5.02 2.46 -13.27
CA GLY A 275 -4.49 3.16 -12.10
C GLY A 275 -3.06 3.64 -12.30
N SER A 276 -2.17 2.79 -12.82
CA SER A 276 -0.75 3.13 -13.05
C SER A 276 -0.59 4.27 -14.06
N ARG A 277 -1.42 4.30 -15.12
CA ARG A 277 -1.43 5.42 -16.09
C ARG A 277 -1.88 6.73 -15.41
N ARG A 278 -2.95 6.69 -14.62
CA ARG A 278 -3.43 7.87 -13.87
C ARG A 278 -2.42 8.36 -12.84
N ASN A 279 -1.71 7.44 -12.18
CA ASN A 279 -0.64 7.79 -11.25
C ASN A 279 0.48 8.54 -11.95
N LEU A 280 0.96 8.03 -13.11
CA LEU A 280 2.00 8.70 -13.87
C LEU A 280 1.54 10.09 -14.35
N GLU A 281 0.32 10.19 -14.86
CA GLU A 281 -0.27 11.45 -15.32
C GLU A 281 -0.34 12.49 -14.20
N TRP A 282 -0.75 12.07 -12.99
CA TRP A 282 -0.82 12.93 -11.81
C TRP A 282 0.55 13.38 -11.33
N VAL A 283 1.55 12.49 -11.26
CA VAL A 283 2.86 12.81 -10.69
C VAL A 283 3.80 13.48 -11.69
N ARG A 284 3.59 13.29 -13.00
CA ARG A 284 4.48 13.78 -14.08
C ARG A 284 4.87 15.26 -13.98
N PRO A 285 3.99 16.22 -13.63
CA PRO A 285 4.39 17.63 -13.48
C PRO A 285 5.42 17.87 -12.38
N HIS A 286 5.62 16.92 -11.47
CA HIS A 286 6.49 17.01 -10.32
C HIS A 286 7.76 16.16 -10.47
N VAL A 287 7.93 15.49 -11.63
CA VAL A 287 9.04 14.57 -11.91
C VAL A 287 9.90 15.09 -13.05
N SER A 288 11.21 15.19 -12.83
CA SER A 288 12.22 15.30 -13.89
C SER A 288 12.79 13.91 -14.18
N SER A 289 12.99 13.56 -15.45
CA SER A 289 13.42 12.21 -15.82
C SER A 289 14.35 12.19 -17.03
N SER A 290 15.35 11.31 -16.97
CA SER A 290 16.20 10.92 -18.13
C SER A 290 15.92 9.49 -18.60
N VAL A 291 15.00 8.75 -17.97
CA VAL A 291 14.62 7.38 -18.36
C VAL A 291 13.41 7.38 -19.31
N SER A 292 13.11 6.23 -19.90
CA SER A 292 11.99 6.06 -20.83
C SER A 292 10.63 6.22 -20.16
N ASP A 293 9.58 6.50 -20.92
CA ASP A 293 8.20 6.54 -20.43
C ASP A 293 7.73 5.18 -19.91
N GLU A 294 8.25 4.08 -20.45
CA GLU A 294 7.96 2.73 -19.96
C GLU A 294 8.54 2.52 -18.55
N GLU A 295 9.76 3.00 -18.29
CA GLU A 295 10.37 2.95 -16.97
C GLU A 295 9.59 3.82 -15.97
N LEU A 296 9.22 5.03 -16.36
CA LEU A 296 8.38 5.90 -15.52
C LEU A 296 7.03 5.25 -15.21
N LEU A 297 6.45 4.52 -16.15
CA LEU A 297 5.20 3.82 -15.95
C LEU A 297 5.33 2.67 -14.95
N LEU A 298 6.45 1.93 -14.97
CA LEU A 298 6.77 0.91 -13.96
C LEU A 298 6.99 1.50 -12.58
N LEU A 299 7.67 2.65 -12.49
CA LEU A 299 7.86 3.37 -11.22
C LEU A 299 6.55 3.95 -10.67
N ALA A 300 5.57 4.25 -11.53
CA ALA A 300 4.23 4.69 -11.17
C ALA A 300 3.23 3.52 -11.04
N ASP A 301 3.68 2.26 -11.25
CA ASP A 301 2.80 1.10 -11.20
C ASP A 301 2.14 0.94 -9.82
N ALA A 302 0.80 0.82 -9.84
CA ALA A 302 0.02 0.68 -8.61
C ALA A 302 0.32 -0.66 -7.95
N GLN A 303 0.92 -0.64 -6.77
CA GLN A 303 1.22 -1.85 -6.01
C GLN A 303 0.04 -2.24 -5.10
N THR A 304 -0.13 -3.51 -4.86
CA THR A 304 -1.01 -4.06 -3.82
C THR A 304 -0.13 -4.75 -2.79
N SER A 305 -0.23 -4.36 -1.52
CA SER A 305 0.62 -4.89 -0.45
C SER A 305 2.12 -4.81 -0.80
N GLY A 306 2.56 -3.65 -1.30
CA GLY A 306 3.96 -3.40 -1.62
C GLY A 306 4.85 -3.28 -0.41
N GLY A 307 6.12 -2.95 -0.63
CA GLY A 307 7.11 -2.79 0.44
C GLY A 307 7.09 -1.42 1.09
N LEU A 308 7.86 -1.26 2.15
CA LEU A 308 8.15 0.05 2.71
C LEU A 308 9.19 0.78 1.85
N LEU A 309 8.96 2.07 1.65
CA LEU A 309 9.95 3.05 1.24
C LEU A 309 10.44 3.76 2.52
N VAL A 310 11.67 3.52 2.91
CA VAL A 310 12.25 4.04 4.14
C VAL A 310 13.32 5.07 3.81
N ALA A 311 13.26 6.25 4.43
CA ALA A 311 14.38 7.18 4.43
C ALA A 311 15.41 6.72 5.47
N GLY A 312 16.42 6.00 4.99
CA GLY A 312 17.45 5.32 5.75
C GLY A 312 17.91 4.04 5.07
N GLU A 313 19.10 3.56 5.39
CA GLU A 313 19.60 2.27 4.93
C GLU A 313 19.04 1.13 5.78
N LEU A 314 18.56 0.08 5.13
CA LEU A 314 18.13 -1.18 5.77
C LEU A 314 18.98 -2.34 5.25
N PRO A 315 19.68 -3.09 6.12
CA PRO A 315 20.47 -4.24 5.71
C PRO A 315 19.64 -5.26 4.91
N GLY A 316 20.19 -5.73 3.79
CA GLY A 316 19.54 -6.73 2.93
C GLY A 316 18.49 -6.16 1.96
N HIS A 317 18.28 -4.84 1.93
CA HIS A 317 17.39 -4.17 1.00
C HIS A 317 18.14 -3.17 0.12
N PRO A 318 17.77 -3.00 -1.17
CA PRO A 318 18.45 -2.07 -2.06
C PRO A 318 18.19 -0.61 -1.67
N VAL A 319 19.25 0.19 -1.70
CA VAL A 319 19.15 1.66 -1.74
C VAL A 319 18.84 2.06 -3.18
N ILE A 320 17.71 2.71 -3.40
CA ILE A 320 17.20 3.10 -4.71
C ILE A 320 17.38 4.58 -5.04
N GLY A 321 17.94 5.36 -4.12
CA GLY A 321 18.12 6.80 -4.28
C GLY A 321 18.40 7.49 -2.98
N GLU A 322 18.17 8.81 -2.95
CA GLU A 322 18.41 9.65 -1.76
C GLU A 322 17.44 10.83 -1.71
N LEU A 323 17.15 11.31 -0.52
CA LEU A 323 16.51 12.60 -0.29
C LEU A 323 17.55 13.73 -0.45
N VAL A 324 17.17 14.78 -1.16
CA VAL A 324 18.04 15.93 -1.44
C VAL A 324 17.34 17.23 -1.01
N PRO A 325 18.09 18.35 -0.86
CA PRO A 325 17.47 19.64 -0.63
C PRO A 325 16.41 19.94 -1.67
N ARG A 326 15.35 20.65 -1.28
CA ARG A 326 14.22 21.02 -2.16
C ARG A 326 14.72 21.70 -3.43
N GLY A 327 14.41 21.11 -4.58
CA GLY A 327 14.66 21.63 -5.92
C GLY A 327 13.38 21.97 -6.68
N ASP A 328 13.54 22.23 -7.99
CA ASP A 328 12.42 22.61 -8.89
C ASP A 328 11.41 21.46 -9.06
N HIS A 329 11.88 20.22 -9.04
CA HIS A 329 11.06 19.03 -9.10
C HIS A 329 11.12 18.25 -7.78
N ALA A 330 9.99 17.65 -7.41
CA ALA A 330 9.92 16.85 -6.19
C ALA A 330 10.72 15.55 -6.32
N VAL A 331 10.74 14.94 -7.52
CA VAL A 331 11.48 13.70 -7.78
C VAL A 331 12.27 13.86 -9.07
N THR A 332 13.53 13.45 -9.05
CA THR A 332 14.38 13.30 -10.24
C THR A 332 14.69 11.81 -10.43
N VAL A 333 14.39 11.27 -11.62
CA VAL A 333 14.68 9.87 -11.99
C VAL A 333 15.82 9.85 -13.02
N ARG A 334 16.87 9.11 -12.72
CA ARG A 334 18.06 8.96 -13.57
C ARG A 334 18.44 7.51 -13.78
#